data_75ef38f534f014efba7b9ad013e4c199
#
_entry.id   75ef38f534f014efba7b9ad013e4c199
#
_cell.length_a   1.000
_cell.length_b   1.000
_cell.length_c   1.000
_cell.angle_alpha   90.00
_cell.angle_beta   90.00
_cell.angle_gamma   90.00
#
_symmetry.space_group_name_H-M   'P 1'
#
loop_
_entity.id
_entity.type
_entity.pdbx_description
1 polymer ?
#
loop_
_entity_poly.entity_id
_entity_poly.type
_entity_poly.pdbx_seq_one_letter_code
_entity_poly.pdbx_strand_id
1 'polypeptide(L)'
;METSEIQELLEKMNVLKKQEQSLSINPQALMVDPIVSNKLAVELLQKVDREAKPEIVLSLSGVDSYFAYNIALSAWMKFGVCDFESEEITSSLSLKKKDKVIVVLDTFNEEIAQKLISFVESKEARVMAVLSLVGANSTIENIPCHSLL
;
A
#
# COMPACT_ATOMS: atom_id res chain seq x y z
N MET A 1 -17.67 -4.30 0.53
CA MET A 1 -18.01 -2.97 -0.04
C MET A 1 -17.86 -3.01 -1.56
N GLU A 2 -18.82 -2.50 -2.28
CA GLU A 2 -18.72 -2.43 -3.74
C GLU A 2 -17.84 -1.27 -4.18
N THR A 3 -17.27 -1.36 -5.38
CA THR A 3 -16.37 -0.33 -5.92
C THR A 3 -17.03 1.05 -5.95
N SER A 4 -18.30 1.12 -6.31
CA SER A 4 -19.07 2.38 -6.33
C SER A 4 -19.21 2.99 -4.93
N GLU A 5 -19.42 2.18 -3.92
CA GLU A 5 -19.50 2.63 -2.52
C GLU A 5 -18.16 3.17 -2.04
N ILE A 6 -17.09 2.49 -2.40
CA ILE A 6 -15.72 2.93 -2.08
C ILE A 6 -15.43 4.27 -2.73
N GLN A 7 -15.77 4.42 -4.00
CA GLN A 7 -15.55 5.66 -4.73
C GLN A 7 -16.32 6.82 -4.09
N GLU A 8 -17.60 6.64 -3.79
CA GLU A 8 -18.41 7.67 -3.12
C GLU A 8 -17.83 8.06 -1.77
N LEU A 9 -17.38 7.08 -1.00
CA LEU A 9 -16.80 7.32 0.31
C LEU A 9 -15.51 8.14 0.23
N LEU A 10 -14.64 7.78 -0.70
CA LEU A 10 -13.39 8.52 -0.91
C LEU A 10 -13.63 9.94 -1.42
N GLU A 11 -14.64 10.14 -2.26
CA GLU A 11 -15.04 11.47 -2.72
C GLU A 11 -15.58 12.32 -1.56
N LYS A 12 -16.45 11.76 -0.72
CA LYS A 12 -16.99 12.44 0.46
C LYS A 12 -15.92 12.84 1.46
N MET A 13 -14.88 12.03 1.60
CA MET A 13 -13.76 12.31 2.49
C MET A 13 -12.75 13.30 1.88
N ASN A 14 -12.95 13.75 0.66
CA ASN A 14 -11.99 14.56 -0.11
C ASN A 14 -10.65 13.87 -0.34
N VAL A 15 -10.61 12.56 -0.28
CA VAL A 15 -9.43 11.76 -0.63
C VAL A 15 -9.30 11.68 -2.14
N LEU A 16 -10.41 11.49 -2.84
CA LEU A 16 -10.45 11.31 -4.28
C LEU A 16 -11.06 12.56 -4.92
N LYS A 17 -10.36 13.13 -5.90
CA LYS A 17 -10.85 14.22 -6.72
C LYS A 17 -10.86 13.79 -8.18
N LYS A 18 -12.04 13.91 -8.84
CA LYS A 18 -12.12 13.76 -10.29
C LYS A 18 -11.60 15.03 -10.95
N GLN A 19 -10.54 14.88 -11.73
CA GLN A 19 -10.11 15.87 -12.71
C GLN A 19 -10.42 15.31 -14.09
N GLU A 20 -10.63 16.14 -15.09
CA GLU A 20 -11.23 15.84 -16.40
C GLU A 20 -10.91 14.47 -17.03
N GLN A 21 -9.74 13.88 -16.81
CA GLN A 21 -9.36 12.55 -17.30
C GLN A 21 -8.54 11.75 -16.32
N SER A 22 -8.35 12.22 -15.08
CA SER A 22 -7.54 11.53 -14.08
C SER A 22 -8.16 11.64 -12.70
N LEU A 23 -7.88 10.62 -11.88
CA LEU A 23 -8.20 10.63 -10.47
C LEU A 23 -6.96 11.14 -9.71
N SER A 24 -7.12 12.20 -8.92
CA SER A 24 -6.08 12.65 -8.01
C SER A 24 -6.45 12.27 -6.59
N ILE A 25 -5.44 11.90 -5.80
CA ILE A 25 -5.62 11.48 -4.42
C ILE A 25 -5.03 12.51 -3.48
N ASN A 26 -5.76 12.80 -2.40
CA ASN A 26 -5.24 13.53 -1.25
C ASN A 26 -5.18 12.57 -0.06
N PRO A 27 -4.05 11.86 0.14
CA PRO A 27 -3.96 10.83 1.18
C PRO A 27 -4.11 11.37 2.60
N GLN A 28 -3.75 12.64 2.83
CA GLN A 28 -3.86 13.25 4.15
C GLN A 28 -5.30 13.30 4.64
N ALA A 29 -6.27 13.37 3.72
CA ALA A 29 -7.68 13.38 4.07
C ALA A 29 -8.13 12.06 4.74
N LEU A 30 -7.42 10.97 4.51
CA LEU A 30 -7.67 9.70 5.21
C LEU A 30 -7.43 9.79 6.71
N MET A 31 -6.57 10.70 7.14
CA MET A 31 -6.26 10.87 8.56
C MET A 31 -7.41 11.53 9.34
N VAL A 32 -8.32 12.21 8.64
CA VAL A 32 -9.44 12.92 9.28
C VAL A 32 -10.42 11.95 9.93
N ASP A 33 -10.64 10.79 9.30
CA ASP A 33 -11.52 9.77 9.84
C ASP A 33 -10.80 8.40 9.86
N PRO A 34 -10.10 8.10 10.96
CA PRO A 34 -9.35 6.84 11.07
C PRO A 34 -10.25 5.60 11.09
N ILE A 35 -11.50 5.72 11.49
CA ILE A 35 -12.43 4.60 11.49
C ILE A 35 -12.78 4.20 10.06
N VAL A 36 -13.08 5.17 9.22
CA VAL A 36 -13.38 4.92 7.80
C VAL A 36 -12.12 4.42 7.09
N SER A 37 -10.97 5.03 7.37
CA SER A 37 -9.69 4.57 6.81
C SER A 37 -9.40 3.12 7.19
N ASN A 38 -9.75 2.72 8.41
CA ASN A 38 -9.59 1.33 8.84
C ASN A 38 -10.50 0.39 8.05
N LYS A 39 -11.74 0.77 7.78
CA LYS A 39 -12.65 -0.03 6.95
C LYS A 39 -12.08 -0.23 5.55
N LEU A 40 -11.52 0.81 4.95
CA LEU A 40 -10.87 0.73 3.64
C LEU A 40 -9.63 -0.18 3.69
N ALA A 41 -8.84 -0.08 4.75
CA ALA A 41 -7.68 -0.95 4.97
C ALA A 41 -8.09 -2.42 5.02
N VAL A 42 -9.14 -2.75 5.75
CA VAL A 42 -9.67 -4.11 5.86
C VAL A 42 -10.17 -4.62 4.51
N GLU A 43 -10.89 -3.78 3.76
CA GLU A 43 -11.36 -4.13 2.41
C GLU A 43 -10.20 -4.50 1.49
N LEU A 44 -9.11 -3.72 1.55
CA LEU A 44 -7.93 -3.97 0.72
C LEU A 44 -7.20 -5.25 1.17
N LEU A 45 -7.05 -5.44 2.48
CA LEU A 45 -6.41 -6.63 3.03
C LEU A 45 -7.13 -7.92 2.66
N GLN A 46 -8.45 -7.89 2.51
CA GLN A 46 -9.24 -9.06 2.11
C GLN A 46 -8.87 -9.56 0.71
N LYS A 47 -8.26 -8.75 -0.11
CA LYS A 47 -7.80 -9.13 -1.45
C LYS A 47 -6.51 -9.95 -1.42
N VAL A 48 -5.78 -9.90 -0.31
CA VAL A 48 -4.53 -10.66 -0.15
C VAL A 48 -4.84 -12.10 0.17
N ASP A 49 -4.15 -13.04 -0.50
CA ASP A 49 -4.29 -14.46 -0.22
C ASP A 49 -3.92 -14.75 1.24
N ARG A 50 -4.81 -15.42 1.95
CA ARG A 50 -4.61 -15.80 3.36
C ARG A 50 -3.40 -16.71 3.56
N GLU A 51 -3.09 -17.54 2.57
CA GLU A 51 -1.94 -18.44 2.64
C GLU A 51 -0.61 -17.71 2.51
N ALA A 52 -0.63 -16.49 1.99
CA ALA A 52 0.57 -15.66 1.87
C ALA A 52 1.19 -15.33 3.23
N LYS A 53 0.38 -15.20 4.27
CA LYS A 53 0.78 -14.91 5.66
C LYS A 53 1.83 -13.79 5.75
N PRO A 54 1.53 -12.59 5.24
CA PRO A 54 2.48 -11.49 5.31
C PRO A 54 2.69 -11.06 6.77
N GLU A 55 3.89 -10.55 7.05
CA GLU A 55 4.31 -10.20 8.40
C GLU A 55 4.67 -8.72 8.55
N ILE A 56 4.98 -8.06 7.44
CA ILE A 56 5.54 -6.71 7.42
C ILE A 56 4.84 -5.90 6.33
N VAL A 57 4.51 -4.65 6.65
CA VAL A 57 4.07 -3.66 5.67
C VAL A 57 5.20 -2.67 5.44
N LEU A 58 5.57 -2.46 4.18
CA LEU A 58 6.52 -1.42 3.77
C LEU A 58 5.81 -0.41 2.88
N SER A 59 6.14 0.84 3.07
CA SER A 59 5.65 1.94 2.24
C SER A 59 6.74 2.98 2.03
N LEU A 60 6.43 4.00 1.25
CA LEU A 60 7.31 5.16 1.12
C LEU A 60 7.16 6.08 2.33
N SER A 61 8.23 6.76 2.71
CA SER A 61 8.17 7.82 3.70
C SER A 61 7.27 8.96 3.19
N GLY A 62 6.65 9.69 4.11
CA GLY A 62 5.74 10.79 3.80
C GLY A 62 4.29 10.37 3.78
N VAL A 63 3.50 10.93 2.87
CA VAL A 63 2.04 10.79 2.86
C VAL A 63 1.55 9.37 2.62
N ASP A 64 2.27 8.57 1.83
CA ASP A 64 1.93 7.16 1.60
C ASP A 64 1.91 6.35 2.89
N SER A 65 2.69 6.75 3.88
CA SER A 65 2.85 6.01 5.12
C SER A 65 1.60 6.00 6.00
N TYR A 66 0.71 6.96 5.85
CA TYR A 66 -0.47 7.09 6.70
C TYR A 66 -1.43 5.91 6.54
N PHE A 67 -1.80 5.63 5.31
CA PHE A 67 -2.70 4.52 5.02
C PHE A 67 -2.01 3.16 5.25
N ALA A 68 -0.75 3.07 4.88
CA ALA A 68 0.05 1.87 5.09
C ALA A 68 0.16 1.52 6.58
N TYR A 69 0.35 2.52 7.43
CA TYR A 69 0.36 2.31 8.88
C TYR A 69 -0.98 1.75 9.37
N ASN A 70 -2.08 2.28 8.87
CA ASN A 70 -3.41 1.79 9.21
C ASN A 70 -3.59 0.31 8.79
N ILE A 71 -3.09 -0.06 7.62
CA ILE A 71 -3.11 -1.46 7.17
C ILE A 71 -2.32 -2.35 8.14
N ALA A 72 -1.12 -1.92 8.51
CA ALA A 72 -0.28 -2.69 9.43
C ALA A 72 -0.96 -2.87 10.79
N LEU A 73 -1.53 -1.80 11.32
CA LEU A 73 -2.24 -1.84 12.61
C LEU A 73 -3.45 -2.77 12.54
N SER A 74 -4.22 -2.73 11.46
CA SER A 74 -5.42 -3.56 11.28
C SER A 74 -5.09 -5.04 11.21
N ALA A 75 -3.92 -5.40 10.71
CA ALA A 75 -3.52 -6.79 10.49
C ALA A 75 -2.47 -7.28 11.50
N TRP A 76 -2.12 -6.46 12.51
CA TRP A 76 -1.11 -6.77 13.52
C TRP A 76 0.25 -7.09 12.90
N MET A 77 0.62 -6.34 11.86
CA MET A 77 1.90 -6.48 11.18
C MET A 77 2.89 -5.42 11.65
N LYS A 78 4.18 -5.72 11.48
CA LYS A 78 5.22 -4.72 11.63
C LYS A 78 5.14 -3.73 10.47
N PHE A 79 5.60 -2.50 10.71
CA PHE A 79 5.53 -1.42 9.73
C PHE A 79 6.90 -0.78 9.55
N GLY A 80 7.25 -0.49 8.31
CA GLY A 80 8.46 0.24 7.97
C GLY A 80 8.23 1.17 6.78
N VAL A 81 9.03 2.23 6.72
CA VAL A 81 9.03 3.16 5.60
C VAL A 81 10.36 3.14 4.88
N CYS A 82 10.31 3.24 3.57
CA CYS A 82 11.48 3.30 2.71
C CYS A 82 11.67 4.71 2.18
N ASP A 83 12.93 5.11 2.07
CA ASP A 83 13.32 6.43 1.61
C ASP A 83 14.23 6.28 0.39
N PHE A 84 13.97 7.11 -0.63
CA PHE A 84 14.72 7.15 -1.88
C PHE A 84 15.60 8.41 -2.03
N GLU A 85 15.85 9.15 -0.95
CA GLU A 85 16.62 10.41 -1.00
C GLU A 85 18.05 10.25 -1.53
N SER A 86 18.60 9.05 -1.47
CA SER A 86 19.90 8.74 -2.02
C SER A 86 19.78 7.66 -3.10
N GLU A 87 20.86 7.37 -3.81
CA GLU A 87 20.90 6.26 -4.78
C GLU A 87 20.57 4.92 -4.11
N GLU A 88 20.83 4.81 -2.81
CA GLU A 88 20.49 3.63 -2.03
C GLU A 88 19.16 3.83 -1.32
N ILE A 89 18.28 2.83 -1.42
CA ILE A 89 17.03 2.81 -0.67
C ILE A 89 17.36 2.43 0.77
N THR A 90 16.85 3.23 1.70
CA THR A 90 16.94 2.94 3.13
C THR A 90 15.57 2.61 3.70
N SER A 91 15.54 1.78 4.73
CA SER A 91 14.29 1.38 5.40
C SER A 91 14.41 1.61 6.91
N SER A 92 13.33 2.07 7.51
CA SER A 92 13.24 2.23 8.97
C SER A 92 13.22 0.88 9.70
N LEU A 93 12.86 -0.19 8.99
CA LEU A 93 12.79 -1.55 9.50
C LEU A 93 13.88 -2.39 8.83
N SER A 94 14.66 -3.13 9.63
CA SER A 94 15.64 -4.07 9.10
C SER A 94 14.93 -5.36 8.66
N LEU A 95 14.99 -5.63 7.36
CA LEU A 95 14.45 -6.87 6.80
C LEU A 95 15.39 -8.02 7.05
N LYS A 96 14.82 -9.16 7.35
CA LYS A 96 15.54 -10.42 7.56
C LYS A 96 15.24 -11.39 6.42
N LYS A 97 16.14 -12.34 6.23
CA LYS A 97 15.95 -13.43 5.29
C LYS A 97 14.60 -14.13 5.51
N LYS A 98 13.87 -14.36 4.42
CA LYS A 98 12.54 -15.01 4.39
C LYS A 98 11.38 -14.18 4.99
N ASP A 99 11.61 -12.94 5.37
CA ASP A 99 10.51 -12.05 5.76
C ASP A 99 9.50 -11.93 4.62
N LYS A 100 8.22 -11.92 4.97
CA LYS A 100 7.11 -11.80 4.02
C LYS A 100 6.52 -10.40 4.12
N VAL A 101 6.60 -9.65 3.04
CA VAL A 101 6.34 -8.23 2.99
C VAL A 101 5.17 -7.92 2.08
N ILE A 102 4.31 -7.00 2.51
CA ILE A 102 3.36 -6.30 1.63
C ILE A 102 3.90 -4.90 1.40
N VAL A 103 3.93 -4.48 0.14
CA VAL A 103 4.23 -3.10 -0.24
C VAL A 103 2.91 -2.35 -0.39
N VAL A 104 2.81 -1.17 0.21
CA VAL A 104 1.61 -0.34 0.14
C VAL A 104 1.96 1.03 -0.42
N LEU A 105 1.24 1.44 -1.46
CA LEU A 105 1.34 2.75 -2.10
C LEU A 105 -0.05 3.37 -2.16
N ASP A 106 -0.16 4.69 -2.09
CA ASP A 106 -1.47 5.36 -2.24
C ASP A 106 -1.97 5.23 -3.67
N THR A 107 -1.13 5.58 -4.64
CA THR A 107 -1.39 5.37 -6.06
C THR A 107 -0.39 4.36 -6.60
N PHE A 108 -0.87 3.36 -7.31
CA PHE A 108 0.01 2.37 -7.90
C PHE A 108 0.94 3.02 -8.92
N ASN A 109 2.22 2.76 -8.77
CA ASN A 109 3.28 3.18 -9.68
C ASN A 109 4.21 2.01 -9.89
N GLU A 110 4.25 1.49 -11.10
CA GLU A 110 5.02 0.28 -11.41
C GLU A 110 6.51 0.45 -11.17
N GLU A 111 7.07 1.58 -11.55
CA GLU A 111 8.50 1.85 -11.35
C GLU A 111 8.89 1.86 -9.87
N ILE A 112 8.10 2.54 -9.05
CA ILE A 112 8.32 2.59 -7.61
C ILE A 112 8.11 1.20 -6.98
N ALA A 113 7.06 0.50 -7.39
CA ALA A 113 6.79 -0.85 -6.90
C ALA A 113 7.95 -1.79 -7.22
N GLN A 114 8.49 -1.75 -8.44
CA GLN A 114 9.65 -2.55 -8.83
C GLN A 114 10.89 -2.24 -8.00
N LYS A 115 11.13 -0.97 -7.71
CA LYS A 115 12.26 -0.56 -6.87
C LYS A 115 12.14 -1.11 -5.45
N LEU A 116 10.94 -1.05 -4.87
CA LEU A 116 10.69 -1.60 -3.54
C LEU A 116 10.79 -3.12 -3.53
N ILE A 117 10.26 -3.79 -4.55
CA ILE A 117 10.37 -5.24 -4.70
C ILE A 117 11.85 -5.65 -4.76
N SER A 118 12.64 -4.98 -5.61
CA SER A 118 14.07 -5.26 -5.74
C SER A 118 14.82 -5.04 -4.43
N PHE A 119 14.47 -3.98 -3.71
CA PHE A 119 15.04 -3.71 -2.38
C PHE A 119 14.75 -4.85 -1.41
N VAL A 120 13.51 -5.30 -1.32
CA VAL A 120 13.10 -6.40 -0.44
C VAL A 120 13.83 -7.69 -0.82
N GLU A 121 13.87 -8.01 -2.10
CA GLU A 121 14.54 -9.21 -2.59
C GLU A 121 16.06 -9.16 -2.34
N SER A 122 16.66 -7.97 -2.37
CA SER A 122 18.08 -7.81 -2.05
C SER A 122 18.43 -8.20 -0.61
N LYS A 123 17.44 -8.20 0.26
CA LYS A 123 17.56 -8.64 1.66
C LYS A 123 17.15 -10.11 1.83
N GLU A 124 16.94 -10.83 0.73
CA GLU A 124 16.47 -12.22 0.72
C GLU A 124 15.10 -12.39 1.37
N ALA A 125 14.33 -11.31 1.46
CA ALA A 125 12.94 -11.31 1.86
C ALA A 125 12.05 -11.39 0.59
N ARG A 126 10.74 -11.54 0.75
CA ARG A 126 9.80 -11.73 -0.36
C ARG A 126 8.65 -10.74 -0.25
N VAL A 127 8.28 -10.17 -1.40
CA VAL A 127 7.06 -9.38 -1.51
C VAL A 127 5.91 -10.32 -1.87
N MET A 128 4.88 -10.34 -1.03
CA MET A 128 3.71 -11.21 -1.21
C MET A 128 2.61 -10.52 -2.01
N ALA A 129 2.52 -9.21 -1.93
CA ALA A 129 1.53 -8.41 -2.67
C ALA A 129 1.94 -6.94 -2.67
N VAL A 130 1.42 -6.20 -3.65
CA VAL A 130 1.47 -4.74 -3.69
C VAL A 130 0.04 -4.24 -3.59
N LEU A 131 -0.24 -3.38 -2.62
CA LEU A 131 -1.55 -2.81 -2.37
C LEU A 131 -1.55 -1.32 -2.62
N SER A 132 -2.64 -0.80 -3.18
CA SER A 132 -2.81 0.64 -3.39
C SER A 132 -4.27 1.03 -3.26
N LEU A 133 -4.53 2.32 -3.00
CA LEU A 133 -5.89 2.86 -3.01
C LEU A 133 -6.42 2.91 -4.42
N VAL A 134 -5.63 3.46 -5.33
CA VAL A 134 -5.97 3.60 -6.74
C VAL A 134 -4.87 2.99 -7.59
N GLY A 135 -5.25 2.25 -8.61
CA GLY A 135 -4.31 1.64 -9.53
C GLY A 135 -4.96 0.59 -10.40
N ALA A 136 -4.16 -0.32 -10.88
CA ALA A 136 -4.64 -1.45 -11.67
C ALA A 136 -4.48 -2.74 -10.89
N ASN A 137 -5.45 -3.64 -11.03
CA ASN A 137 -5.31 -5.01 -10.55
C ASN A 137 -4.53 -5.79 -11.60
N SER A 138 -3.29 -6.14 -11.28
CA SER A 138 -2.32 -6.72 -12.21
C SER A 138 -1.31 -7.59 -11.46
N THR A 139 -0.24 -7.95 -12.15
CA THR A 139 0.90 -8.63 -11.52
C THR A 139 2.20 -7.97 -11.96
N ILE A 140 3.19 -7.97 -11.08
CA ILE A 140 4.58 -7.63 -11.39
C ILE A 140 5.41 -8.85 -11.00
N GLU A 141 6.11 -9.47 -11.96
CA GLU A 141 6.97 -10.64 -11.69
C GLU A 141 6.25 -11.73 -10.89
N ASN A 142 4.98 -12.00 -11.22
CA ASN A 142 4.09 -12.92 -10.52
C ASN A 142 3.63 -12.46 -9.13
N ILE A 143 3.98 -11.25 -8.71
CA ILE A 143 3.49 -10.67 -7.46
C ILE A 143 2.14 -10.02 -7.73
N PRO A 144 1.07 -10.42 -7.02
CA PRO A 144 -0.24 -9.81 -7.24
C PRO A 144 -0.29 -8.37 -6.75
N CYS A 145 -0.87 -7.52 -7.57
CA CYS A 145 -1.10 -6.11 -7.25
C CYS A 145 -2.60 -5.87 -7.16
N HIS A 146 -3.06 -5.35 -6.04
CA HIS A 146 -4.48 -5.10 -5.78
C HIS A 146 -4.70 -3.65 -5.44
N SER A 147 -5.81 -3.09 -5.92
CA SER A 147 -6.24 -1.75 -5.54
C SER A 147 -7.74 -1.74 -5.20
N LEU A 148 -8.17 -0.72 -4.47
CA LEU A 148 -9.59 -0.52 -4.20
C LEU A 148 -10.33 0.04 -5.41
N LEU A 149 -9.67 0.89 -6.20
CA LEU A 149 -10.22 1.49 -7.42
C LEU A 149 -9.29 1.32 -8.62
#